data_5856656bcbc4960dea94ea776ff940a6
#
_entry.id   5856656bcbc4960dea94ea776ff940a6
#
_cell.length_a   1.000
_cell.length_b   1.000
_cell.length_c   1.000
_cell.angle_alpha   90.00
_cell.angle_beta   90.00
_cell.angle_gamma   90.00
#
_symmetry.space_group_name_H-M   'P 1'
#
loop_
_entity.id
_entity.type
_entity.pdbx_description
1 polymer ?
#
loop_
_entity_poly.entity_id
_entity_poly.type
_entity_poly.pdbx_seq_one_letter_code
_entity_poly.pdbx_strand_id
1 'polypeptide(L)'
;RRQLQAVLGEFWENHFTTDYDKLVEYIEDLENSDGRNAMSEKQAKQEAAQIEWQEYEFFHDNALGNFGDLLLHSATSPSMLIYLDNVLNEKKKPNENYAREILELFGFGVDNRYNQDDIEELAKAFTGWNVRKAWPADVKPFPNSARVPFTEESAQYEDDNKLKTGRVWRYFKGKKEPSPKKVGQDMIATLDWTLPGFNESKWSRGTVSIGYGDNDDKTTLGDMRNQYTSVYLRHTFAIEDPYEMDNLMLHVEYDDGFIAYLNGEEIGRSETMNFTGSPPPFDAEANAGHEVTAKPMLINLKDNFQLFKKSPEQNVLAIQVHNTTKNSSDLSIRPTLIERKTLPGSIENGDPNGIWTFRFIPNQHDNGSKTLFKGTKHQHRIRANQRGVNGVRDAISVIDKMVTHPSTGEFICQKLINKFVSDEISLQTYH
;
A
#
# COMPACT_ATOMS: atom_id res chain seq x y z
N ARG A 1 -35.14 12.54 -26.26
CA ARG A 1 -34.31 12.63 -25.03
C ARG A 1 -33.34 11.49 -24.90
N ARG A 2 -33.79 10.21 -24.99
CA ARG A 2 -32.90 9.03 -24.90
C ARG A 2 -31.80 9.01 -25.98
N GLN A 3 -32.15 9.32 -27.22
CA GLN A 3 -31.21 9.38 -28.34
C GLN A 3 -30.14 10.47 -28.13
N LEU A 4 -30.54 11.66 -27.70
CA LEU A 4 -29.61 12.75 -27.40
C LEU A 4 -28.70 12.38 -26.23
N GLN A 5 -29.22 11.74 -25.19
CA GLN A 5 -28.42 11.27 -24.06
C GLN A 5 -27.37 10.24 -24.49
N ALA A 6 -27.72 9.28 -25.34
CA ALA A 6 -26.80 8.29 -25.86
C ALA A 6 -25.69 8.94 -26.69
N VAL A 7 -26.00 9.85 -27.59
CA VAL A 7 -25.00 10.54 -28.43
C VAL A 7 -24.09 11.46 -27.60
N LEU A 8 -24.64 12.12 -26.57
CA LEU A 8 -23.80 12.91 -25.65
C LEU A 8 -22.97 12.05 -24.72
N GLY A 9 -23.47 10.89 -24.29
CA GLY A 9 -22.66 9.92 -23.51
C GLY A 9 -21.45 9.47 -24.31
N GLU A 10 -21.64 9.05 -25.56
CA GLU A 10 -20.55 8.72 -26.49
C GLU A 10 -19.60 9.91 -26.73
N PHE A 11 -20.14 11.12 -26.80
CA PHE A 11 -19.31 12.33 -26.94
C PHE A 11 -18.39 12.55 -25.73
N TRP A 12 -18.91 12.41 -24.51
CA TRP A 12 -18.12 12.60 -23.30
C TRP A 12 -17.09 11.49 -23.11
N GLU A 13 -17.43 10.25 -23.46
CA GLU A 13 -16.48 9.14 -23.40
C GLU A 13 -15.32 9.34 -24.39
N ASN A 14 -15.59 9.79 -25.59
CA ASN A 14 -14.55 10.19 -26.55
C ASN A 14 -13.76 11.43 -26.10
N HIS A 15 -14.40 12.34 -25.32
CA HIS A 15 -13.71 13.51 -24.80
C HIS A 15 -12.75 13.18 -23.65
N PHE A 16 -13.10 12.23 -22.79
CA PHE A 16 -12.31 11.74 -21.65
C PHE A 16 -11.72 10.35 -21.91
N THR A 17 -11.24 10.14 -23.13
CA THR A 17 -10.78 8.83 -23.57
C THR A 17 -9.60 8.31 -22.74
N THR A 18 -9.59 7.00 -22.47
CA THR A 18 -8.58 6.26 -21.75
C THR A 18 -8.05 5.09 -22.58
N ASP A 19 -7.11 4.31 -22.05
CA ASP A 19 -6.51 3.16 -22.75
C ASP A 19 -6.69 1.89 -21.93
N TYR A 20 -7.51 0.99 -22.46
CA TYR A 20 -7.83 -0.30 -21.85
C TYR A 20 -6.59 -1.19 -21.64
N ASP A 21 -5.70 -1.26 -22.63
CA ASP A 21 -4.52 -2.13 -22.54
C ASP A 21 -3.57 -1.67 -21.45
N LYS A 22 -3.45 -0.35 -21.25
CA LYS A 22 -2.67 0.23 -20.15
C LYS A 22 -3.26 -0.09 -18.77
N LEU A 23 -4.60 -0.17 -18.66
CA LEU A 23 -5.24 -0.62 -17.42
C LEU A 23 -4.91 -2.09 -17.12
N VAL A 24 -4.98 -2.96 -18.13
CA VAL A 24 -4.62 -4.38 -17.98
C VAL A 24 -3.19 -4.51 -17.50
N GLU A 25 -2.24 -3.86 -18.15
CA GLU A 25 -0.82 -3.86 -17.80
C GLU A 25 -0.59 -3.38 -16.34
N TYR A 26 -1.22 -2.29 -15.95
CA TYR A 26 -1.11 -1.75 -14.58
C TYR A 26 -1.62 -2.74 -13.53
N ILE A 27 -2.76 -3.39 -13.77
CA ILE A 27 -3.37 -4.36 -12.84
C ILE A 27 -2.48 -5.60 -12.72
N GLU A 28 -1.92 -6.09 -13.82
CA GLU A 28 -0.97 -7.21 -13.83
C GLU A 28 0.32 -6.89 -13.06
N ASP A 29 0.87 -5.70 -13.25
CA ASP A 29 2.11 -5.27 -12.58
C ASP A 29 1.96 -5.09 -11.07
N LEU A 30 0.82 -4.63 -10.59
CA LEU A 30 0.55 -4.50 -9.16
C LEU A 30 0.63 -5.85 -8.45
N GLU A 31 0.08 -6.89 -9.02
CA GLU A 31 0.08 -8.25 -8.47
C GLU A 31 1.48 -8.86 -8.45
N ASN A 32 2.23 -8.66 -9.55
CA ASN A 32 3.61 -9.16 -9.65
C ASN A 32 4.55 -8.49 -8.63
N SER A 33 4.27 -7.24 -8.24
CA SER A 33 5.10 -6.50 -7.29
C SER A 33 4.95 -6.97 -5.84
N ASP A 34 3.81 -7.55 -5.47
CA ASP A 34 3.50 -7.97 -4.09
C ASP A 34 3.91 -9.43 -3.78
N GLY A 35 4.35 -10.19 -4.79
CA GLY A 35 4.81 -11.59 -4.61
C GLY A 35 3.72 -12.57 -4.12
N ARG A 36 2.46 -12.14 -4.14
CA ARG A 36 1.28 -12.97 -3.90
C ARG A 36 0.78 -13.47 -5.24
N ASN A 37 0.08 -14.60 -5.27
CA ASN A 37 -0.41 -15.26 -6.46
C ASN A 37 -0.73 -14.29 -7.59
N ALA A 38 0.09 -14.32 -8.65
CA ALA A 38 -0.08 -13.45 -9.79
C ALA A 38 -1.52 -13.58 -10.33
N MET A 39 -2.20 -12.45 -10.49
CA MET A 39 -3.50 -12.41 -11.15
C MET A 39 -3.32 -12.96 -12.58
N SER A 40 -4.21 -13.80 -13.03
CA SER A 40 -4.15 -14.25 -14.41
C SER A 40 -4.48 -13.08 -15.35
N GLU A 41 -3.85 -13.01 -16.52
CA GLU A 41 -4.17 -12.03 -17.57
C GLU A 41 -5.69 -11.94 -17.83
N LYS A 42 -6.38 -13.07 -17.75
CA LYS A 42 -7.85 -13.10 -17.89
C LYS A 42 -8.56 -12.30 -16.79
N GLN A 43 -8.10 -12.39 -15.55
CA GLN A 43 -8.69 -11.65 -14.43
C GLN A 43 -8.37 -10.15 -14.55
N ALA A 44 -7.14 -9.78 -14.88
CA ALA A 44 -6.77 -8.39 -15.13
C ALA A 44 -7.62 -7.75 -16.23
N LYS A 45 -7.83 -8.47 -17.33
CA LYS A 45 -8.74 -8.04 -18.41
C LYS A 45 -10.20 -7.87 -17.95
N GLN A 46 -10.68 -8.74 -17.07
CA GLN A 46 -12.03 -8.60 -16.51
C GLN A 46 -12.16 -7.38 -15.60
N GLU A 47 -11.16 -7.12 -14.79
CA GLU A 47 -11.15 -5.94 -13.90
C GLU A 47 -11.00 -4.64 -14.69
N ALA A 48 -10.12 -4.59 -15.69
CA ALA A 48 -10.00 -3.44 -16.58
C ALA A 48 -11.33 -3.15 -17.31
N ALA A 49 -11.98 -4.19 -17.84
CA ALA A 49 -13.30 -4.04 -18.47
C ALA A 49 -14.37 -3.52 -17.51
N GLN A 50 -14.31 -3.88 -16.22
CA GLN A 50 -15.22 -3.38 -15.21
C GLN A 50 -14.98 -1.89 -14.92
N ILE A 51 -13.74 -1.44 -14.88
CA ILE A 51 -13.37 -0.03 -14.70
C ILE A 51 -13.91 0.80 -15.87
N GLU A 52 -13.63 0.39 -17.11
CA GLU A 52 -14.12 1.06 -18.33
C GLU A 52 -15.64 1.09 -18.39
N TRP A 53 -16.29 0.00 -18.00
CA TRP A 53 -17.75 -0.05 -17.97
C TRP A 53 -18.35 0.93 -16.97
N GLN A 54 -17.76 1.09 -15.78
CA GLN A 54 -18.23 2.06 -14.77
C GLN A 54 -18.09 3.50 -15.27
N GLU A 55 -17.04 3.81 -16.01
CA GLU A 55 -16.83 5.13 -16.62
C GLU A 55 -17.84 5.40 -17.72
N TYR A 56 -18.07 4.42 -18.60
CA TYR A 56 -19.11 4.47 -19.63
C TYR A 56 -20.50 4.72 -19.04
N GLU A 57 -20.92 3.94 -18.05
CA GLU A 57 -22.21 4.12 -17.38
C GLU A 57 -22.34 5.53 -16.80
N PHE A 58 -21.29 6.04 -16.15
CA PHE A 58 -21.33 7.38 -15.58
C PHE A 58 -21.53 8.47 -16.65
N PHE A 59 -20.77 8.44 -17.73
CA PHE A 59 -20.88 9.43 -18.79
C PHE A 59 -22.23 9.33 -19.52
N HIS A 60 -22.73 8.13 -19.70
CA HIS A 60 -24.06 7.92 -20.29
C HIS A 60 -25.17 8.48 -19.39
N ASP A 61 -25.16 8.17 -18.11
CA ASP A 61 -26.20 8.58 -17.17
C ASP A 61 -26.19 10.09 -16.88
N ASN A 62 -25.00 10.69 -16.89
CA ASN A 62 -24.78 12.11 -16.62
C ASN A 62 -24.54 12.95 -17.89
N ALA A 63 -24.83 12.41 -19.07
CA ALA A 63 -24.54 13.05 -20.36
C ALA A 63 -25.16 14.46 -20.53
N LEU A 64 -26.29 14.72 -19.89
CA LEU A 64 -26.99 16.01 -19.85
C LEU A 64 -26.73 16.80 -18.57
N GLY A 65 -25.72 16.39 -17.79
CA GLY A 65 -25.37 16.96 -16.51
C GLY A 65 -24.46 18.18 -16.59
N ASN A 66 -23.81 18.48 -15.48
CA ASN A 66 -22.86 19.59 -15.37
C ASN A 66 -21.48 19.16 -15.82
N PHE A 67 -20.83 19.93 -16.68
CA PHE A 67 -19.47 19.63 -17.18
C PHE A 67 -18.45 19.50 -16.02
N GLY A 68 -18.57 20.32 -14.98
CA GLY A 68 -17.68 20.23 -13.83
C GLY A 68 -17.78 18.89 -13.08
N ASP A 69 -18.95 18.28 -13.07
CA ASP A 69 -19.14 16.96 -12.46
C ASP A 69 -18.56 15.87 -13.36
N LEU A 70 -18.68 16.01 -14.69
CA LEU A 70 -18.05 15.10 -15.66
C LEU A 70 -16.52 15.18 -15.58
N LEU A 71 -15.96 16.40 -15.56
CA LEU A 71 -14.52 16.62 -15.46
C LEU A 71 -13.95 16.08 -14.13
N LEU A 72 -14.66 16.32 -13.02
CA LEU A 72 -14.24 15.82 -11.70
C LEU A 72 -14.32 14.29 -11.63
N HIS A 73 -15.35 13.68 -12.22
CA HIS A 73 -15.46 12.23 -12.29
C HIS A 73 -14.29 11.64 -13.08
N SER A 74 -14.03 12.15 -14.28
CA SER A 74 -12.85 11.74 -15.05
C SER A 74 -11.57 11.88 -14.26
N ALA A 75 -11.37 13.02 -13.57
CA ALA A 75 -10.20 13.27 -12.75
C ALA A 75 -10.01 12.28 -11.58
N THR A 76 -11.07 11.68 -11.09
CA THR A 76 -11.07 10.68 -10.00
C THR A 76 -11.30 9.26 -10.51
N SER A 77 -11.48 9.07 -11.80
CA SER A 77 -11.65 7.75 -12.40
C SER A 77 -10.36 6.93 -12.33
N PRO A 78 -10.43 5.66 -11.92
CA PRO A 78 -9.27 4.78 -11.97
C PRO A 78 -8.66 4.65 -13.37
N SER A 79 -9.48 4.57 -14.43
CA SER A 79 -8.98 4.52 -15.80
C SER A 79 -8.11 5.72 -16.14
N MET A 80 -8.58 6.93 -15.87
CA MET A 80 -7.85 8.16 -16.17
C MET A 80 -6.57 8.32 -15.32
N LEU A 81 -6.64 8.02 -14.02
CA LEU A 81 -5.49 8.11 -13.12
C LEU A 81 -4.37 7.14 -13.50
N ILE A 82 -4.72 5.97 -14.01
CA ILE A 82 -3.77 4.97 -14.52
C ILE A 82 -3.27 5.39 -15.91
N TYR A 83 -4.20 5.73 -16.81
CA TYR A 83 -3.87 6.07 -18.20
C TYR A 83 -2.84 7.19 -18.31
N LEU A 84 -2.98 8.26 -17.53
CA LEU A 84 -2.08 9.40 -17.55
C LEU A 84 -1.02 9.40 -16.43
N ASP A 85 -0.72 8.22 -15.87
CA ASP A 85 0.33 8.00 -14.87
C ASP A 85 0.21 8.86 -13.60
N ASN A 86 -0.99 9.36 -13.29
CA ASN A 86 -1.15 10.15 -12.07
C ASN A 86 -0.98 9.29 -10.80
N VAL A 87 -1.15 7.98 -10.90
CA VAL A 87 -0.83 7.01 -9.83
C VAL A 87 0.65 7.05 -9.41
N LEU A 88 1.54 7.57 -10.26
CA LEU A 88 2.97 7.78 -10.00
C LEU A 88 3.28 9.21 -9.56
N ASN A 89 2.27 10.09 -9.43
CA ASN A 89 2.46 11.50 -9.13
C ASN A 89 2.59 11.74 -7.62
N GLU A 90 3.81 11.95 -7.16
CA GLU A 90 4.12 12.17 -5.74
C GLU A 90 4.95 13.44 -5.52
N LYS A 91 4.89 14.01 -4.31
CA LYS A 91 5.57 15.26 -3.95
C LYS A 91 7.08 15.32 -4.22
N LYS A 92 7.76 14.17 -4.17
CA LYS A 92 9.21 14.09 -4.45
C LYS A 92 9.51 14.10 -5.94
N LYS A 93 8.56 13.67 -6.75
CA LYS A 93 8.68 13.55 -8.20
C LYS A 93 7.31 13.84 -8.84
N PRO A 94 6.88 15.11 -8.90
CA PRO A 94 5.61 15.46 -9.55
C PRO A 94 5.61 15.00 -11.01
N ASN A 95 4.48 14.45 -11.45
CA ASN A 95 4.25 14.00 -12.82
C ASN A 95 3.30 14.98 -13.51
N GLU A 96 3.76 15.60 -14.59
CA GLU A 96 3.00 16.63 -15.31
C GLU A 96 2.01 16.06 -16.31
N ASN A 97 2.04 14.77 -16.63
CA ASN A 97 1.28 14.18 -17.72
C ASN A 97 -0.22 14.50 -17.57
N TYR A 98 -0.83 14.08 -16.48
CA TYR A 98 -2.24 14.37 -16.22
C TYR A 98 -2.54 15.88 -16.12
N ALA A 99 -1.66 16.64 -15.47
CA ALA A 99 -1.83 18.08 -15.32
C ALA A 99 -1.81 18.82 -16.67
N ARG A 100 -1.05 18.34 -17.63
CA ARG A 100 -1.00 18.85 -18.98
C ARG A 100 -2.29 18.50 -19.72
N GLU A 101 -2.68 17.24 -19.72
CA GLU A 101 -3.82 16.77 -20.49
C GLU A 101 -5.16 17.35 -20.00
N ILE A 102 -5.33 17.56 -18.69
CA ILE A 102 -6.55 18.18 -18.17
C ILE A 102 -6.70 19.64 -18.65
N LEU A 103 -5.61 20.35 -18.88
CA LEU A 103 -5.63 21.70 -19.47
C LEU A 103 -5.79 21.63 -20.99
N GLU A 104 -5.03 20.80 -21.67
CA GLU A 104 -4.92 20.77 -23.13
C GLU A 104 -6.08 20.06 -23.80
N LEU A 105 -6.45 18.87 -23.33
CA LEU A 105 -7.42 18.01 -24.01
C LEU A 105 -8.81 18.05 -23.39
N PHE A 106 -8.88 18.27 -22.06
CA PHE A 106 -10.16 18.13 -21.35
C PHE A 106 -10.78 19.49 -20.99
N GLY A 107 -9.98 20.53 -20.76
CA GLY A 107 -10.49 21.79 -20.22
C GLY A 107 -10.38 23.00 -21.14
N PHE A 108 -9.17 23.43 -21.52
CA PHE A 108 -8.94 24.73 -22.17
C PHE A 108 -8.66 24.64 -23.65
N GLY A 109 -8.10 23.53 -24.14
CA GLY A 109 -7.51 23.41 -25.46
C GLY A 109 -6.02 23.77 -25.45
N VAL A 110 -5.29 23.27 -26.45
CA VAL A 110 -3.83 23.44 -26.55
C VAL A 110 -3.44 24.93 -26.59
N ASP A 111 -2.42 25.30 -25.81
CA ASP A 111 -1.85 26.66 -25.74
C ASP A 111 -2.85 27.79 -25.42
N ASN A 112 -3.94 27.48 -24.70
CA ASN A 112 -5.04 28.43 -24.49
C ASN A 112 -5.09 28.98 -23.04
N ARG A 113 -4.37 30.09 -22.81
CA ARG A 113 -4.40 30.90 -21.57
C ARG A 113 -3.86 30.18 -20.32
N TYR A 114 -2.95 29.24 -20.49
CA TYR A 114 -2.11 28.65 -19.45
C TYR A 114 -0.66 28.60 -19.95
N ASN A 115 0.28 28.34 -19.06
CA ASN A 115 1.70 28.23 -19.36
C ASN A 115 2.31 27.03 -18.61
N GLN A 116 3.61 26.80 -18.79
CA GLN A 116 4.33 25.69 -18.16
C GLN A 116 4.29 25.76 -16.62
N ASP A 117 4.38 26.96 -16.03
CA ASP A 117 4.30 27.12 -14.57
C ASP A 117 2.93 26.64 -14.05
N ASP A 118 1.85 26.86 -14.81
CA ASP A 118 0.50 26.40 -14.44
C ASP A 118 0.41 24.87 -14.46
N ILE A 119 1.06 24.22 -15.43
CA ILE A 119 1.13 22.75 -15.50
C ILE A 119 1.90 22.20 -14.30
N GLU A 120 3.05 22.76 -13.95
CA GLU A 120 3.86 22.34 -12.81
C GLU A 120 3.11 22.52 -11.47
N GLU A 121 2.46 23.65 -11.27
CA GLU A 121 1.68 23.93 -10.08
C GLU A 121 0.44 23.01 -9.98
N LEU A 122 -0.19 22.69 -11.10
CA LEU A 122 -1.29 21.76 -11.18
C LEU A 122 -0.83 20.32 -10.92
N ALA A 123 0.32 19.90 -11.44
CA ALA A 123 0.91 18.61 -11.14
C ALA A 123 1.13 18.43 -9.63
N LYS A 124 1.64 19.45 -8.93
CA LYS A 124 1.78 19.46 -7.47
C LYS A 124 0.42 19.34 -6.75
N ALA A 125 -0.65 19.95 -7.31
CA ALA A 125 -1.99 19.85 -6.74
C ALA A 125 -2.59 18.43 -6.84
N PHE A 126 -2.23 17.68 -7.88
CA PHE A 126 -2.67 16.30 -8.10
C PHE A 126 -1.77 15.25 -7.42
N THR A 127 -0.66 15.63 -6.78
CA THR A 127 0.19 14.66 -6.07
C THR A 127 -0.60 13.90 -5.02
N GLY A 128 -0.36 12.59 -4.92
CA GLY A 128 -1.04 11.71 -3.97
C GLY A 128 -2.44 11.24 -4.41
N TRP A 129 -2.91 11.66 -5.59
CA TRP A 129 -4.11 11.09 -6.21
C TRP A 129 -3.76 9.74 -6.82
N ASN A 130 -4.45 8.70 -6.40
CA ASN A 130 -4.12 7.31 -6.69
C ASN A 130 -5.40 6.47 -6.79
N VAL A 131 -5.24 5.17 -6.95
CA VAL A 131 -6.34 4.20 -7.05
C VAL A 131 -6.18 3.09 -6.03
N ARG A 132 -7.27 2.44 -5.68
CA ARG A 132 -7.27 1.19 -4.92
C ARG A 132 -8.51 0.37 -5.21
N LYS A 133 -8.47 -0.90 -4.85
CA LYS A 133 -9.64 -1.76 -4.79
C LYS A 133 -10.32 -1.62 -3.43
N ALA A 134 -11.64 -1.52 -3.39
CA ALA A 134 -12.43 -1.36 -2.16
C ALA A 134 -13.78 -2.09 -2.26
N TRP A 135 -14.39 -2.40 -1.12
CA TRP A 135 -15.76 -2.87 -1.09
C TRP A 135 -16.72 -1.75 -1.50
N PRO A 136 -17.73 -2.00 -2.36
CA PRO A 136 -18.68 -0.97 -2.76
C PRO A 136 -19.36 -0.26 -1.57
N ALA A 137 -19.63 -0.99 -0.48
CA ALA A 137 -20.25 -0.45 0.73
C ALA A 137 -19.37 0.56 1.49
N ASP A 138 -18.05 0.53 1.26
CA ASP A 138 -17.08 1.39 1.94
C ASP A 138 -16.70 2.63 1.14
N VAL A 139 -17.15 2.72 -0.11
CA VAL A 139 -16.98 3.90 -0.94
C VAL A 139 -18.00 4.95 -0.50
N LYS A 140 -17.51 6.05 0.08
CA LYS A 140 -18.34 7.15 0.60
C LYS A 140 -18.04 8.46 -0.14
N PRO A 141 -18.96 9.41 -0.16
CA PRO A 141 -18.63 10.75 -0.62
C PRO A 141 -17.52 11.38 0.25
N PHE A 142 -16.62 12.11 -0.37
CA PHE A 142 -15.59 12.84 0.35
C PHE A 142 -16.23 13.80 1.37
N PRO A 143 -15.71 13.88 2.63
CA PRO A 143 -16.25 14.79 3.63
C PRO A 143 -16.33 16.24 3.08
N ASN A 144 -17.51 16.84 3.08
CA ASN A 144 -17.81 18.15 2.51
C ASN A 144 -17.71 18.26 0.97
N SER A 145 -17.64 17.15 0.24
CA SER A 145 -17.80 17.11 -1.21
C SER A 145 -18.51 15.82 -1.60
N ALA A 146 -19.81 15.87 -1.82
CA ALA A 146 -20.58 14.72 -2.32
C ALA A 146 -20.20 14.29 -3.74
N ARG A 147 -19.26 15.02 -4.38
CA ARG A 147 -18.90 14.87 -5.79
C ARG A 147 -17.70 13.93 -6.00
N VAL A 148 -16.92 13.63 -4.94
CA VAL A 148 -15.75 12.77 -5.04
C VAL A 148 -16.01 11.47 -4.30
N PRO A 149 -15.93 10.31 -4.97
CA PRO A 149 -15.93 9.05 -4.28
C PRO A 149 -14.67 8.98 -3.41
N PHE A 150 -14.85 8.72 -2.14
CA PHE A 150 -13.76 8.67 -1.18
C PHE A 150 -13.86 7.40 -0.36
N THR A 151 -12.78 6.67 -0.34
CA THR A 151 -12.59 5.65 0.68
C THR A 151 -11.73 6.29 1.76
N GLU A 152 -12.25 6.42 2.99
CA GLU A 152 -11.41 6.80 4.12
C GLU A 152 -10.20 5.87 4.15
N GLU A 153 -9.05 6.37 3.74
CA GLU A 153 -7.84 5.84 4.29
C GLU A 153 -7.79 6.34 5.72
N SER A 154 -8.06 5.47 6.66
CA SER A 154 -7.35 5.61 7.89
C SER A 154 -5.88 5.54 7.46
N ALA A 155 -5.28 6.71 7.52
CA ALA A 155 -3.90 6.92 7.23
C ALA A 155 -3.11 5.72 7.68
N GLN A 156 -2.24 5.24 6.79
CA GLN A 156 -1.15 4.36 7.12
C GLN A 156 -1.62 3.14 7.93
N TYR A 157 -1.11 1.98 7.55
CA TYR A 157 -0.87 0.95 8.54
C TYR A 157 -0.23 1.67 9.75
N GLU A 158 -1.04 2.23 10.64
CA GLU A 158 -0.57 2.39 11.97
C GLU A 158 -0.28 0.95 12.33
N ASP A 159 1.00 0.62 12.28
CA ASP A 159 1.55 -0.42 13.11
C ASP A 159 1.11 -0.02 14.51
N ASP A 160 -0.17 -0.30 14.80
CA ASP A 160 -0.70 -0.16 16.14
C ASP A 160 0.02 -1.28 16.87
N ASN A 161 1.20 -0.92 17.37
CA ASN A 161 2.01 -1.70 18.27
C ASN A 161 1.24 -1.87 19.59
N LYS A 162 -0.09 -2.18 19.49
CA LYS A 162 -0.95 -2.50 20.63
C LYS A 162 -0.44 -3.71 21.37
N LEU A 163 0.16 -4.63 20.62
CA LEU A 163 1.03 -5.61 21.19
C LEU A 163 2.39 -4.90 21.34
N LYS A 164 2.56 -4.15 22.39
CA LYS A 164 3.88 -3.74 22.86
C LYS A 164 4.65 -5.01 23.19
N THR A 165 5.02 -5.76 22.14
CA THR A 165 6.08 -6.75 22.24
C THR A 165 7.27 -5.93 22.67
N GLY A 166 7.51 -5.93 23.97
CA GLY A 166 8.48 -5.05 24.57
C GLY A 166 9.78 -5.18 23.82
N ARG A 167 10.45 -4.09 23.56
CA ARG A 167 11.72 -4.09 22.82
C ARG A 167 12.77 -5.00 23.46
N VAL A 168 12.52 -5.53 24.65
CA VAL A 168 13.44 -6.37 25.42
C VAL A 168 12.99 -7.82 25.39
N TRP A 169 13.83 -8.66 24.83
CA TRP A 169 13.63 -10.10 24.72
C TRP A 169 14.61 -10.86 25.63
N ARG A 170 14.27 -12.08 25.99
CA ARG A 170 15.22 -13.04 26.51
C ARG A 170 15.91 -13.73 25.35
N TYR A 171 17.23 -13.89 25.44
CA TYR A 171 18.00 -14.63 24.45
C TYR A 171 19.00 -15.59 25.07
N PHE A 172 19.28 -16.67 24.33
CA PHE A 172 20.22 -17.72 24.70
C PHE A 172 21.14 -17.98 23.53
N LYS A 173 22.47 -17.96 23.80
CA LYS A 173 23.50 -18.23 22.81
C LYS A 173 23.55 -19.72 22.53
N GLY A 174 23.45 -20.13 21.28
CA GLY A 174 23.46 -21.52 20.84
C GLY A 174 24.79 -22.25 20.97
N LYS A 175 25.38 -22.18 22.16
CA LYS A 175 26.59 -22.97 22.52
C LYS A 175 26.23 -24.37 23.00
N LYS A 176 24.97 -24.64 23.21
CA LYS A 176 24.36 -25.91 23.59
C LYS A 176 22.84 -25.81 23.45
N GLU A 177 22.15 -26.94 23.55
CA GLU A 177 20.68 -26.96 23.54
C GLU A 177 20.08 -26.11 24.67
N PRO A 178 19.04 -25.28 24.39
CA PRO A 178 18.35 -24.47 25.40
C PRO A 178 17.54 -25.34 26.38
N SER A 179 16.97 -26.46 25.90
CA SER A 179 16.17 -27.43 26.69
C SER A 179 16.51 -28.86 26.30
N PRO A 180 17.75 -29.37 26.66
CA PRO A 180 18.13 -30.70 26.27
C PRO A 180 17.43 -31.77 27.08
N LYS A 181 17.00 -32.86 26.43
CA LYS A 181 16.46 -34.05 27.08
C LYS A 181 17.41 -35.23 26.90
N LYS A 182 17.67 -35.92 27.98
CA LYS A 182 18.51 -37.12 27.94
C LYS A 182 17.69 -38.34 27.50
N VAL A 183 18.13 -38.97 26.40
CA VAL A 183 17.51 -40.20 25.88
C VAL A 183 18.66 -41.24 25.74
N GLY A 184 18.70 -42.22 26.63
CA GLY A 184 19.82 -43.14 26.71
C GLY A 184 21.10 -42.44 27.13
N GLN A 185 22.14 -42.44 26.27
CA GLN A 185 23.38 -41.70 26.46
C GLN A 185 23.37 -40.34 25.74
N ASP A 186 22.42 -40.08 24.85
CA ASP A 186 22.37 -38.90 24.01
C ASP A 186 21.56 -37.75 24.64
N MET A 187 21.94 -36.53 24.34
CA MET A 187 21.21 -35.30 24.65
C MET A 187 20.57 -34.81 23.36
N ILE A 188 19.24 -34.86 23.31
CA ILE A 188 18.48 -34.43 22.13
C ILE A 188 17.87 -33.03 22.32
N ALA A 189 17.73 -32.30 21.22
CA ALA A 189 16.97 -31.05 21.16
C ALA A 189 15.50 -31.27 21.49
N THR A 190 14.90 -30.36 22.24
CA THR A 190 13.43 -30.33 22.48
C THR A 190 12.89 -28.94 22.27
N LEU A 191 11.56 -28.85 22.15
CA LEU A 191 10.84 -27.58 22.07
C LEU A 191 10.34 -27.06 23.43
N ASP A 192 10.77 -27.65 24.56
CA ASP A 192 10.32 -27.23 25.89
C ASP A 192 10.61 -25.74 26.14
N TRP A 193 11.68 -25.22 25.55
CA TRP A 193 12.04 -23.81 25.62
C TRP A 193 11.06 -22.87 24.91
N THR A 194 10.17 -23.36 24.05
CA THR A 194 9.14 -22.58 23.35
C THR A 194 7.82 -22.50 24.10
N LEU A 195 7.66 -23.30 25.16
CA LEU A 195 6.42 -23.42 25.93
C LEU A 195 6.28 -22.29 26.96
N PRO A 196 5.03 -21.85 27.25
CA PRO A 196 4.74 -21.03 28.42
C PRO A 196 5.19 -21.77 29.70
N GLY A 197 5.75 -21.02 30.66
CA GLY A 197 6.22 -21.59 31.92
C GLY A 197 7.64 -22.16 31.91
N PHE A 198 8.32 -22.18 30.75
CA PHE A 198 9.75 -22.54 30.71
C PHE A 198 10.58 -21.58 31.54
N ASN A 199 11.52 -22.09 32.34
CA ASN A 199 12.37 -21.28 33.19
C ASN A 199 13.54 -20.64 32.39
N GLU A 200 13.34 -19.41 31.98
CA GLU A 200 14.32 -18.61 31.24
C GLU A 200 15.17 -17.68 32.14
N SER A 201 15.18 -17.90 33.45
CA SER A 201 15.90 -17.02 34.41
C SER A 201 17.39 -16.88 34.13
N LYS A 202 18.00 -17.90 33.52
CA LYS A 202 19.42 -17.92 33.12
C LYS A 202 19.68 -17.34 31.73
N TRP A 203 18.66 -16.94 31.00
CA TRP A 203 18.80 -16.31 29.69
C TRP A 203 19.17 -14.84 29.82
N SER A 204 20.00 -14.35 28.92
CA SER A 204 20.32 -12.93 28.84
C SER A 204 19.11 -12.10 28.42
N ARG A 205 19.18 -10.80 28.65
CA ARG A 205 18.16 -9.83 28.14
C ARG A 205 18.83 -8.94 27.10
N GLY A 206 18.13 -8.68 26.01
CA GLY A 206 18.58 -7.81 24.95
C GLY A 206 17.43 -7.07 24.28
N THR A 207 17.73 -5.91 23.76
CA THR A 207 16.79 -5.16 22.92
C THR A 207 16.90 -5.67 21.48
N VAL A 208 15.82 -6.02 20.83
CA VAL A 208 15.81 -6.34 19.40
C VAL A 208 16.08 -5.06 18.57
N SER A 209 16.89 -5.11 17.51
CA SER A 209 17.52 -6.25 16.86
C SER A 209 18.62 -6.91 17.69
N ILE A 210 18.82 -8.21 17.49
CA ILE A 210 19.85 -8.99 18.16
C ILE A 210 20.69 -9.71 17.09
N GLY A 211 22.01 -9.46 17.09
CA GLY A 211 22.90 -10.01 16.09
C GLY A 211 24.35 -9.53 16.21
N TYR A 212 25.12 -9.61 15.14
CA TYR A 212 26.46 -9.06 15.04
C TYR A 212 26.84 -8.84 13.57
N GLY A 213 27.84 -8.01 13.31
CA GLY A 213 28.45 -7.79 12.00
C GLY A 213 28.34 -6.34 11.55
N ASP A 214 27.16 -5.87 11.18
CA ASP A 214 26.93 -4.62 10.45
C ASP A 214 26.82 -3.36 11.32
N ASN A 215 26.93 -3.48 12.63
CA ASN A 215 26.78 -2.41 13.62
C ASN A 215 25.38 -1.74 13.66
N ASP A 216 24.36 -2.41 13.16
CA ASP A 216 22.97 -1.95 13.16
C ASP A 216 22.12 -2.59 14.29
N ASP A 217 22.65 -3.65 14.93
CA ASP A 217 21.98 -4.34 16.02
C ASP A 217 22.00 -3.58 17.34
N LYS A 218 20.84 -3.55 18.01
CA LYS A 218 20.68 -2.96 19.36
C LYS A 218 21.35 -3.82 20.45
N THR A 219 21.40 -5.12 20.22
CA THR A 219 22.11 -6.08 21.11
C THR A 219 23.12 -6.83 20.30
N THR A 220 24.39 -6.51 20.50
CA THR A 220 25.51 -7.11 19.75
C THR A 220 26.02 -8.40 20.38
N LEU A 221 26.06 -9.47 19.59
CA LEU A 221 26.61 -10.77 19.94
C LEU A 221 28.10 -10.88 19.53
N GLY A 222 28.95 -9.98 20.02
CA GLY A 222 30.34 -9.86 19.57
C GLY A 222 31.23 -11.09 19.78
N ASP A 223 30.74 -12.11 20.50
CA ASP A 223 31.43 -13.39 20.70
C ASP A 223 30.85 -14.52 19.81
N MET A 224 29.97 -14.24 18.86
CA MET A 224 29.30 -15.27 18.06
C MET A 224 30.21 -15.85 16.99
N ARG A 225 30.89 -15.01 16.25
CA ARG A 225 31.76 -15.42 15.13
C ARG A 225 32.80 -16.46 15.55
N ASN A 226 32.86 -17.57 14.83
CA ASN A 226 33.73 -18.73 15.08
C ASN A 226 33.41 -19.50 16.39
N GLN A 227 32.36 -19.19 17.12
CA GLN A 227 32.04 -19.85 18.39
C GLN A 227 30.74 -20.67 18.33
N TYR A 228 29.67 -20.11 17.78
CA TYR A 228 28.37 -20.76 17.67
C TYR A 228 27.61 -20.25 16.48
N THR A 229 26.63 -21.05 15.98
CA THR A 229 25.86 -20.77 14.75
C THR A 229 24.45 -20.28 15.01
N SER A 230 23.94 -20.42 16.24
CA SER A 230 22.54 -20.12 16.53
C SER A 230 22.33 -19.23 17.74
N VAL A 231 21.17 -18.56 17.75
CA VAL A 231 20.65 -17.83 18.89
C VAL A 231 19.15 -18.11 19.06
N TYR A 232 18.71 -18.22 20.31
CA TYR A 232 17.31 -18.49 20.67
C TYR A 232 16.75 -17.27 21.38
N LEU A 233 15.57 -16.83 20.95
CA LEU A 233 14.87 -15.68 21.49
C LEU A 233 13.52 -16.10 22.08
N ARG A 234 13.12 -15.43 23.16
CA ARG A 234 11.78 -15.60 23.77
C ARG A 234 11.23 -14.25 24.19
N HIS A 235 9.95 -14.08 23.93
CA HIS A 235 9.20 -12.93 24.40
C HIS A 235 7.84 -13.37 24.93
N THR A 236 7.50 -12.92 26.14
CA THR A 236 6.23 -13.20 26.78
C THR A 236 5.33 -11.99 26.68
N PHE A 237 4.08 -12.16 26.25
CA PHE A 237 3.12 -11.08 26.06
C PHE A 237 1.68 -11.54 26.34
N ALA A 238 0.79 -10.59 26.61
CA ALA A 238 -0.64 -10.82 26.79
C ALA A 238 -1.43 -10.26 25.60
N ILE A 239 -2.50 -10.96 25.24
CA ILE A 239 -3.51 -10.51 24.26
C ILE A 239 -4.87 -10.55 24.96
N GLU A 240 -5.68 -9.50 24.80
CA GLU A 240 -7.03 -9.46 25.39
C GLU A 240 -7.94 -10.47 24.71
N ASP A 241 -8.13 -10.34 23.42
CA ASP A 241 -8.83 -11.33 22.59
C ASP A 241 -8.19 -11.43 21.19
N PRO A 242 -7.58 -12.57 20.83
CA PRO A 242 -6.97 -12.73 19.52
C PRO A 242 -8.00 -12.73 18.38
N TYR A 243 -9.27 -13.09 18.64
CA TYR A 243 -10.32 -13.13 17.64
C TYR A 243 -10.92 -11.74 17.30
N GLU A 244 -10.64 -10.74 18.14
CA GLU A 244 -10.99 -9.34 17.86
C GLU A 244 -9.93 -8.62 17.03
N MET A 245 -8.83 -9.29 16.68
CA MET A 245 -7.75 -8.74 15.88
C MET A 245 -7.96 -9.09 14.40
N ASP A 246 -8.04 -8.10 13.55
CA ASP A 246 -8.34 -8.29 12.12
C ASP A 246 -7.26 -9.06 11.37
N ASN A 247 -6.01 -8.67 11.52
CA ASN A 247 -4.86 -9.32 10.88
C ASN A 247 -3.63 -9.23 11.79
N LEU A 248 -3.40 -10.28 12.55
CA LEU A 248 -2.17 -10.40 13.33
C LEU A 248 -1.08 -11.03 12.48
N MET A 249 0.04 -10.34 12.33
CA MET A 249 1.17 -10.78 11.52
C MET A 249 2.46 -10.73 12.32
N LEU A 250 3.31 -11.73 12.13
CA LEU A 250 4.68 -11.67 12.58
C LEU A 250 5.56 -11.20 11.40
N HIS A 251 6.09 -10.00 11.54
CA HIS A 251 7.06 -9.40 10.62
C HIS A 251 8.46 -9.72 11.11
N VAL A 252 9.31 -10.35 10.28
CA VAL A 252 10.65 -10.75 10.65
C VAL A 252 11.66 -10.26 9.62
N GLU A 253 12.52 -9.33 10.05
CA GLU A 253 13.78 -9.02 9.35
C GLU A 253 14.84 -9.97 9.89
N TYR A 254 15.55 -10.67 9.04
CA TYR A 254 16.46 -11.74 9.45
C TYR A 254 17.64 -11.95 8.49
N ASP A 255 18.67 -12.53 9.03
CA ASP A 255 19.92 -12.98 8.43
C ASP A 255 20.41 -14.20 9.21
N ASP A 256 20.65 -15.33 8.71
CA ASP A 256 20.43 -16.04 7.45
C ASP A 256 19.11 -16.84 7.46
N GLY A 257 18.72 -17.39 8.59
CA GLY A 257 17.57 -18.25 8.71
C GLY A 257 16.93 -18.26 10.10
N PHE A 258 15.61 -18.47 10.16
CA PHE A 258 14.87 -18.56 11.43
C PHE A 258 13.72 -19.56 11.39
N ILE A 259 13.29 -20.00 12.58
CA ILE A 259 12.04 -20.72 12.83
C ILE A 259 11.33 -20.02 13.99
N ALA A 260 10.05 -19.73 13.82
CA ALA A 260 9.21 -19.07 14.80
C ALA A 260 8.17 -20.03 15.40
N TYR A 261 7.94 -19.92 16.69
CA TYR A 261 7.03 -20.76 17.47
C TYR A 261 6.10 -19.87 18.33
N LEU A 262 4.84 -20.26 18.43
CA LEU A 262 3.86 -19.65 19.33
C LEU A 262 3.37 -20.71 20.32
N ASN A 263 3.62 -20.50 21.61
CA ASN A 263 3.18 -21.40 22.68
C ASN A 263 3.56 -22.88 22.47
N GLY A 264 4.69 -23.15 21.81
CA GLY A 264 5.17 -24.51 21.56
C GLY A 264 4.98 -25.01 20.13
N GLU A 265 4.08 -24.41 19.36
CA GLU A 265 3.78 -24.82 17.99
C GLU A 265 4.52 -23.93 16.98
N GLU A 266 5.04 -24.54 15.93
CA GLU A 266 5.69 -23.80 14.85
C GLU A 266 4.63 -23.01 14.04
N ILE A 267 4.88 -21.71 13.85
CA ILE A 267 4.01 -20.81 13.10
C ILE A 267 4.60 -20.39 11.76
N GLY A 268 5.89 -20.66 11.53
CA GLY A 268 6.55 -20.39 10.27
C GLY A 268 8.07 -20.44 10.38
N ARG A 269 8.71 -20.58 9.22
CA ARG A 269 10.16 -20.59 9.07
C ARG A 269 10.61 -19.95 7.76
N SER A 270 11.83 -19.45 7.72
CA SER A 270 12.45 -19.02 6.46
C SER A 270 12.70 -20.21 5.54
N GLU A 271 12.69 -19.97 4.23
CA GLU A 271 13.03 -20.97 3.22
C GLU A 271 14.45 -21.54 3.39
N THR A 272 15.33 -20.74 3.99
CA THR A 272 16.71 -21.10 4.33
C THR A 272 16.82 -22.09 5.49
N MET A 273 15.73 -22.37 6.20
CA MET A 273 15.63 -23.35 7.29
C MET A 273 14.83 -24.60 6.90
N ASN A 274 15.18 -25.20 5.78
CA ASN A 274 14.51 -26.41 5.28
C ASN A 274 15.06 -27.69 5.94
N PHE A 275 14.66 -27.94 7.17
CA PHE A 275 14.97 -29.18 7.90
C PHE A 275 13.78 -30.13 7.92
N THR A 276 14.04 -31.41 7.64
CA THR A 276 13.05 -32.48 7.81
C THR A 276 13.24 -33.14 9.16
N GLY A 277 12.22 -33.08 10.01
CA GLY A 277 12.21 -33.73 11.34
C GLY A 277 12.20 -32.75 12.52
N SER A 278 12.49 -33.25 13.70
CA SER A 278 12.53 -32.57 15.00
C SER A 278 13.33 -31.27 14.98
N PRO A 279 13.15 -30.36 15.96
CA PRO A 279 13.77 -29.05 15.89
C PRO A 279 15.25 -29.14 15.53
N PRO A 280 15.79 -28.24 14.67
CA PRO A 280 17.21 -28.24 14.35
C PRO A 280 18.03 -28.13 15.62
N PRO A 281 19.14 -28.88 15.74
CA PRO A 281 20.02 -28.77 16.89
C PRO A 281 20.70 -27.39 16.94
N PHE A 282 21.25 -27.04 18.10
CA PHE A 282 21.86 -25.72 18.35
C PHE A 282 23.00 -25.38 17.40
N ASP A 283 23.68 -26.38 16.83
CA ASP A 283 24.80 -26.24 15.92
C ASP A 283 24.42 -26.44 14.43
N ALA A 284 23.13 -26.55 14.13
CA ALA A 284 22.68 -26.56 12.77
C ALA A 284 23.01 -25.24 12.06
N GLU A 285 23.16 -25.32 10.75
CA GLU A 285 23.44 -24.19 9.87
C GLU A 285 22.23 -23.94 8.95
N ALA A 286 21.98 -22.68 8.55
CA ALA A 286 21.01 -22.36 7.53
C ALA A 286 21.46 -22.89 6.17
N ASN A 287 20.54 -23.31 5.32
CA ASN A 287 20.86 -23.97 4.04
C ASN A 287 21.35 -22.98 2.96
N ALA A 288 21.08 -21.69 3.15
CA ALA A 288 21.49 -20.60 2.25
C ALA A 288 21.57 -19.28 3.03
N GLY A 289 22.31 -18.31 2.50
CA GLY A 289 22.39 -16.96 3.04
C GLY A 289 21.12 -16.14 2.70
N HIS A 290 20.79 -15.22 3.62
CA HIS A 290 19.75 -14.22 3.43
C HIS A 290 20.14 -12.93 4.18
N GLU A 291 20.10 -11.80 3.49
CA GLU A 291 20.50 -10.51 4.04
C GLU A 291 19.29 -9.74 4.62
N VAL A 292 19.48 -9.02 5.72
CA VAL A 292 18.45 -8.18 6.35
C VAL A 292 17.86 -7.13 5.39
N THR A 293 18.66 -6.69 4.41
CA THR A 293 18.21 -5.73 3.38
C THR A 293 17.22 -6.30 2.37
N ALA A 294 17.07 -7.64 2.33
CA ALA A 294 16.03 -8.30 1.56
C ALA A 294 14.65 -8.03 2.16
N LYS A 295 13.58 -8.38 1.43
CA LYS A 295 12.21 -8.20 1.95
C LYS A 295 12.01 -8.97 3.26
N PRO A 296 11.43 -8.33 4.30
CA PRO A 296 11.10 -9.03 5.53
C PRO A 296 10.10 -10.15 5.27
N MET A 297 10.19 -11.24 6.02
CA MET A 297 9.19 -12.28 5.97
C MET A 297 7.96 -11.88 6.79
N LEU A 298 6.78 -12.04 6.20
CA LEU A 298 5.49 -11.82 6.86
C LEU A 298 4.81 -13.18 7.08
N ILE A 299 4.56 -13.52 8.33
CA ILE A 299 3.79 -14.72 8.70
C ILE A 299 2.42 -14.27 9.16
N ASN A 300 1.39 -14.65 8.41
CA ASN A 300 0.00 -14.39 8.80
C ASN A 300 -0.40 -15.37 9.91
N LEU A 301 -0.88 -14.84 11.03
CA LEU A 301 -1.25 -15.66 12.20
C LEU A 301 -2.76 -15.95 12.29
N LYS A 302 -3.55 -15.56 11.27
CA LYS A 302 -4.99 -15.78 11.25
C LYS A 302 -5.37 -17.26 11.44
N ASP A 303 -4.63 -18.14 10.76
CA ASP A 303 -4.85 -19.59 10.86
C ASP A 303 -4.32 -20.22 12.16
N ASN A 304 -3.63 -19.42 12.97
CA ASN A 304 -3.01 -19.82 14.23
C ASN A 304 -3.71 -19.23 15.46
N PHE A 305 -4.87 -18.57 15.31
CA PHE A 305 -5.55 -17.90 16.43
C PHE A 305 -5.90 -18.85 17.58
N GLN A 306 -6.18 -20.13 17.28
CA GLN A 306 -6.42 -21.17 18.30
C GLN A 306 -5.21 -21.46 19.20
N LEU A 307 -4.01 -21.06 18.81
CA LEU A 307 -2.79 -21.22 19.62
C LEU A 307 -2.65 -20.13 20.68
N PHE A 308 -3.31 -18.98 20.48
CA PHE A 308 -3.22 -17.88 21.42
C PHE A 308 -4.03 -18.14 22.68
N LYS A 309 -3.47 -17.70 23.79
CA LYS A 309 -4.13 -17.68 25.10
C LYS A 309 -4.65 -16.29 25.38
N LYS A 310 -5.90 -16.22 25.84
CA LYS A 310 -6.55 -14.97 26.23
C LYS A 310 -6.08 -14.49 27.60
N SER A 311 -5.93 -13.20 27.78
CA SER A 311 -5.61 -12.58 29.07
C SER A 311 -6.55 -13.10 30.18
N PRO A 312 -6.06 -13.39 31.42
CA PRO A 312 -4.72 -13.05 31.94
C PRO A 312 -3.60 -14.04 31.61
N GLU A 313 -3.84 -15.09 30.86
CA GLU A 313 -2.78 -16.02 30.47
C GLU A 313 -1.76 -15.34 29.54
N GLN A 314 -0.52 -15.81 29.64
CA GLN A 314 0.58 -15.26 28.85
C GLN A 314 0.85 -16.14 27.63
N ASN A 315 1.14 -15.49 26.51
CA ASN A 315 1.66 -16.13 25.32
C ASN A 315 3.17 -16.02 25.25
N VAL A 316 3.79 -16.96 24.56
CA VAL A 316 5.23 -16.96 24.28
C VAL A 316 5.46 -17.01 22.78
N LEU A 317 6.08 -15.98 22.25
CA LEU A 317 6.69 -15.99 20.94
C LEU A 317 8.16 -16.38 21.10
N ALA A 318 8.55 -17.49 20.48
CA ALA A 318 9.91 -18.01 20.55
C ALA A 318 10.48 -18.14 19.15
N ILE A 319 11.76 -17.77 18.97
CA ILE A 319 12.41 -17.76 17.67
C ILE A 319 13.79 -18.39 17.80
N GLN A 320 14.08 -19.34 16.92
CA GLN A 320 15.40 -19.94 16.74
C GLN A 320 16.00 -19.39 15.46
N VAL A 321 17.18 -18.80 15.55
CA VAL A 321 17.88 -18.16 14.41
C VAL A 321 19.18 -18.90 14.17
N HIS A 322 19.51 -19.13 12.90
CA HIS A 322 20.69 -19.85 12.48
C HIS A 322 21.45 -19.10 11.40
N ASN A 323 22.77 -19.11 11.54
CA ASN A 323 23.70 -18.63 10.55
C ASN A 323 24.00 -19.73 9.53
N THR A 324 24.41 -19.38 8.30
CA THR A 324 24.88 -20.36 7.29
C THR A 324 26.13 -21.10 7.70
N THR A 325 27.01 -20.46 8.42
CA THR A 325 28.26 -21.06 8.91
C THR A 325 28.74 -20.41 10.22
N LYS A 326 29.55 -21.12 10.96
CA LYS A 326 30.14 -20.60 12.20
C LYS A 326 31.04 -19.37 11.99
N ASN A 327 31.62 -19.20 10.81
CA ASN A 327 32.54 -18.11 10.48
C ASN A 327 31.88 -17.01 9.62
N SER A 328 30.56 -17.01 9.45
CA SER A 328 29.85 -15.95 8.77
C SER A 328 30.21 -14.57 9.28
N SER A 329 30.10 -13.55 8.42
CA SER A 329 30.44 -12.17 8.76
C SER A 329 29.49 -11.58 9.78
N ASP A 330 28.23 -11.97 9.75
CA ASP A 330 27.09 -11.35 10.41
C ASP A 330 25.97 -12.33 10.72
N LEU A 331 24.97 -11.86 11.43
CA LEU A 331 23.65 -12.41 11.70
C LEU A 331 22.81 -11.31 12.34
N SER A 332 21.58 -11.16 11.94
CA SER A 332 20.63 -10.26 12.60
C SER A 332 19.20 -10.83 12.65
N ILE A 333 18.47 -10.47 13.69
CA ILE A 333 17.05 -10.83 13.83
C ILE A 333 16.26 -9.71 14.49
N ARG A 334 15.20 -9.26 13.80
CA ARG A 334 14.27 -8.25 14.30
C ARG A 334 12.82 -8.70 14.09
N PRO A 335 12.27 -9.47 15.04
CA PRO A 335 10.86 -9.86 15.03
C PRO A 335 9.98 -8.73 15.55
N THR A 336 8.87 -8.48 14.86
CA THR A 336 7.84 -7.54 15.29
C THR A 336 6.47 -8.17 15.09
N LEU A 337 5.67 -8.25 16.15
CA LEU A 337 4.28 -8.68 16.06
C LEU A 337 3.42 -7.44 15.80
N ILE A 338 2.77 -7.39 14.66
CA ILE A 338 1.95 -6.28 14.20
C ILE A 338 0.49 -6.71 14.04
N GLU A 339 -0.43 -5.89 14.56
CA GLU A 339 -1.82 -5.96 14.17
C GLU A 339 -1.98 -5.12 12.90
N ARG A 340 -2.24 -5.78 11.78
CA ARG A 340 -2.63 -5.10 10.56
C ARG A 340 -4.14 -4.95 10.60
N LYS A 341 -4.66 -3.83 11.08
CA LYS A 341 -6.08 -3.52 10.96
C LYS A 341 -6.40 -3.48 9.48
N THR A 342 -7.27 -4.40 9.07
CA THR A 342 -7.95 -4.27 7.79
C THR A 342 -8.86 -3.07 7.95
N LEU A 343 -8.49 -1.98 7.31
CA LEU A 343 -9.32 -0.80 7.32
C LEU A 343 -10.63 -1.15 6.63
N PRO A 344 -11.78 -0.66 7.13
CA PRO A 344 -13.01 -0.67 6.35
C PRO A 344 -12.66 -0.17 4.94
N GLY A 345 -12.96 -0.97 3.91
CA GLY A 345 -12.67 -0.64 2.53
C GLY A 345 -11.33 -1.13 1.97
N SER A 346 -10.48 -1.81 2.73
CA SER A 346 -9.37 -2.53 2.11
C SER A 346 -9.84 -3.92 1.67
N ILE A 347 -9.68 -4.21 0.41
CA ILE A 347 -9.95 -5.52 -0.19
C ILE A 347 -8.66 -5.98 -0.84
N GLU A 348 -8.37 -7.27 -0.79
CA GLU A 348 -7.20 -7.78 -1.51
C GLU A 348 -7.42 -7.61 -3.01
N ASN A 349 -6.34 -7.25 -3.72
CA ASN A 349 -6.36 -7.28 -5.17
C ASN A 349 -6.79 -8.69 -5.62
N GLY A 350 -7.53 -8.77 -6.73
CA GLY A 350 -8.07 -10.04 -7.22
C GLY A 350 -9.37 -10.53 -6.57
N ASP A 351 -9.88 -9.90 -5.51
CA ASP A 351 -11.22 -10.23 -5.01
C ASP A 351 -12.28 -9.75 -6.02
N PRO A 352 -13.11 -10.67 -6.56
CA PRO A 352 -14.09 -10.32 -7.59
C PRO A 352 -15.23 -9.40 -7.10
N ASN A 353 -15.41 -9.28 -5.78
CA ASN A 353 -16.46 -8.45 -5.19
C ASN A 353 -16.02 -7.00 -4.93
N GLY A 354 -14.73 -6.69 -5.12
CA GLY A 354 -14.20 -5.35 -4.99
C GLY A 354 -14.38 -4.51 -6.25
N ILE A 355 -14.43 -3.21 -6.07
CA ILE A 355 -14.40 -2.23 -7.17
C ILE A 355 -13.14 -1.37 -7.07
N TRP A 356 -12.58 -1.02 -8.21
CA TRP A 356 -11.53 -0.02 -8.27
C TRP A 356 -12.12 1.37 -8.06
N THR A 357 -11.47 2.17 -7.22
CA THR A 357 -11.95 3.51 -6.87
C THR A 357 -10.78 4.45 -6.57
N PHE A 358 -11.10 5.74 -6.57
CA PHE A 358 -10.18 6.80 -6.19
C PHE A 358 -9.62 6.59 -4.76
N ARG A 359 -8.32 6.91 -4.62
CA ARG A 359 -7.59 6.94 -3.36
C ARG A 359 -6.78 8.22 -3.27
N PHE A 360 -6.78 8.87 -2.12
CA PHE A 360 -5.86 9.98 -1.85
C PHE A 360 -4.83 9.55 -0.81
N ILE A 361 -3.53 9.75 -1.11
CA ILE A 361 -2.41 9.38 -0.23
C ILE A 361 -1.77 10.66 0.34
N PRO A 362 -2.15 11.10 1.57
CA PRO A 362 -1.72 12.38 2.13
C PRO A 362 -0.20 12.54 2.24
N ASN A 363 0.52 11.44 2.49
CA ASN A 363 1.99 11.47 2.63
C ASN A 363 2.72 11.68 1.30
N GLN A 364 2.08 11.40 0.18
CA GLN A 364 2.60 11.65 -1.16
C GLN A 364 2.23 13.05 -1.69
N HIS A 365 1.31 13.75 -1.02
CA HIS A 365 0.83 15.05 -1.44
C HIS A 365 1.83 16.18 -1.13
N ASP A 366 1.95 17.12 -2.06
CA ASP A 366 2.70 18.37 -1.89
C ASP A 366 1.86 19.38 -1.08
N ASN A 367 2.30 19.68 0.15
CA ASN A 367 1.63 20.62 1.05
C ASN A 367 2.12 22.08 0.86
N GLY A 368 2.91 22.36 -0.17
CA GLY A 368 3.38 23.72 -0.50
C GLY A 368 2.25 24.62 -1.01
N SER A 369 2.48 25.93 -1.01
CA SER A 369 1.56 26.86 -1.68
C SER A 369 1.68 26.72 -3.20
N LYS A 370 0.54 26.83 -3.91
CA LYS A 370 0.48 26.74 -5.35
C LYS A 370 -0.21 27.99 -5.92
N THR A 371 0.19 28.43 -7.09
CA THR A 371 -0.44 29.59 -7.72
C THR A 371 -0.54 29.35 -9.23
N LEU A 372 -1.77 29.17 -9.69
CA LEU A 372 -2.10 28.96 -11.09
C LEU A 372 -2.63 30.26 -11.72
N PHE A 373 -2.51 30.37 -13.03
CA PHE A 373 -2.98 31.50 -13.85
C PHE A 373 -2.47 32.84 -13.32
N LYS A 374 -1.21 32.87 -12.90
CA LYS A 374 -0.55 33.99 -12.24
C LYS A 374 -0.60 35.25 -13.09
N GLY A 375 -0.95 36.39 -12.46
CA GLY A 375 -1.02 37.69 -13.11
C GLY A 375 -2.27 37.89 -13.98
N THR A 376 -3.19 36.96 -14.02
CA THR A 376 -4.46 37.07 -14.73
C THR A 376 -5.62 37.39 -13.76
N LYS A 377 -6.76 37.81 -14.27
CA LYS A 377 -8.00 37.95 -13.48
C LYS A 377 -8.53 36.61 -12.95
N HIS A 378 -8.01 35.50 -13.47
CA HIS A 378 -8.41 34.14 -13.09
C HIS A 378 -7.39 33.49 -12.14
N GLN A 379 -6.38 34.22 -11.68
CA GLN A 379 -5.38 33.72 -10.75
C GLN A 379 -6.04 32.96 -9.60
N HIS A 380 -5.55 31.73 -9.38
CA HIS A 380 -5.99 30.88 -8.29
C HIS A 380 -4.81 30.58 -7.37
N ARG A 381 -4.98 30.84 -6.06
CA ARG A 381 -3.94 30.63 -5.06
C ARG A 381 -4.38 29.63 -4.01
N ILE A 382 -3.63 28.55 -3.90
CA ILE A 382 -3.77 27.53 -2.87
C ILE A 382 -2.75 27.83 -1.77
N ARG A 383 -3.21 27.93 -0.53
CA ARG A 383 -2.34 28.20 0.63
C ARG A 383 -1.60 26.91 1.02
N ALA A 384 -0.34 27.06 1.49
CA ALA A 384 0.39 25.95 2.08
C ALA A 384 -0.34 25.37 3.30
N ASN A 385 -0.03 24.10 3.63
CA ASN A 385 -0.51 23.40 4.84
C ASN A 385 -1.94 22.84 4.80
N GLN A 386 -2.44 22.46 3.64
CA GLN A 386 -3.57 21.53 3.55
C GLN A 386 -3.08 20.13 3.97
N ARG A 387 -3.19 19.82 5.27
CA ARG A 387 -2.66 18.57 5.84
C ARG A 387 -3.69 17.44 5.84
N GLY A 388 -3.18 16.19 5.81
CA GLY A 388 -4.01 15.00 5.81
C GLY A 388 -4.92 14.95 4.60
N VAL A 389 -6.09 14.38 4.76
CA VAL A 389 -7.10 14.22 3.68
C VAL A 389 -7.55 15.53 3.04
N ASN A 390 -7.35 16.68 3.69
CA ASN A 390 -7.71 17.97 3.12
C ASN A 390 -6.87 18.37 1.90
N GLY A 391 -5.68 17.77 1.70
CA GLY A 391 -4.85 18.00 0.52
C GLY A 391 -5.55 17.67 -0.80
N VAL A 392 -6.51 16.76 -0.80
CA VAL A 392 -7.31 16.44 -2.00
C VAL A 392 -8.04 17.67 -2.56
N ARG A 393 -8.34 18.66 -1.71
CA ARG A 393 -9.04 19.89 -2.10
C ARG A 393 -8.21 20.80 -2.98
N ASP A 394 -6.89 20.66 -2.98
CA ASP A 394 -6.02 21.48 -3.82
C ASP A 394 -6.42 21.31 -5.29
N ALA A 395 -6.42 20.08 -5.80
CA ALA A 395 -6.82 19.79 -7.18
C ALA A 395 -8.31 20.05 -7.45
N ILE A 396 -9.20 19.70 -6.51
CA ILE A 396 -10.65 20.00 -6.66
C ILE A 396 -10.87 21.50 -6.84
N SER A 397 -10.19 22.35 -6.07
CA SER A 397 -10.33 23.80 -6.17
C SER A 397 -9.84 24.35 -7.52
N VAL A 398 -8.83 23.69 -8.12
CA VAL A 398 -8.37 24.06 -9.48
C VAL A 398 -9.39 23.62 -10.52
N ILE A 399 -9.93 22.41 -10.42
CA ILE A 399 -10.99 21.92 -11.32
C ILE A 399 -12.19 22.88 -11.28
N ASP A 400 -12.66 23.28 -10.08
CA ASP A 400 -13.75 24.24 -9.95
C ASP A 400 -13.41 25.59 -10.59
N LYS A 401 -12.15 26.03 -10.50
CA LYS A 401 -11.67 27.23 -11.17
C LYS A 401 -11.63 27.08 -12.68
N MET A 402 -11.18 25.94 -13.19
CA MET A 402 -11.14 25.64 -14.62
C MET A 402 -12.54 25.63 -15.23
N VAL A 403 -13.50 25.01 -14.57
CA VAL A 403 -14.89 24.94 -15.06
C VAL A 403 -15.51 26.33 -15.27
N THR A 404 -15.14 27.29 -14.43
CA THR A 404 -15.62 28.69 -14.54
C THR A 404 -14.74 29.58 -15.43
N HIS A 405 -13.66 29.04 -15.99
CA HIS A 405 -12.77 29.79 -16.87
C HIS A 405 -13.36 29.94 -18.28
N PRO A 406 -13.26 31.11 -18.93
CA PRO A 406 -13.80 31.31 -20.30
C PRO A 406 -13.25 30.32 -21.32
N SER A 407 -11.98 29.94 -21.23
CA SER A 407 -11.36 28.96 -22.13
C SER A 407 -12.10 27.62 -22.13
N THR A 408 -12.59 27.16 -20.98
CA THR A 408 -13.37 25.91 -20.90
C THR A 408 -14.69 26.03 -21.67
N GLY A 409 -15.40 27.13 -21.46
CA GLY A 409 -16.64 27.38 -22.19
C GLY A 409 -16.42 27.45 -23.70
N GLU A 410 -15.41 28.22 -24.15
CA GLU A 410 -15.03 28.35 -25.56
C GLU A 410 -14.68 26.97 -26.16
N PHE A 411 -13.81 26.20 -25.49
CA PHE A 411 -13.32 24.91 -25.97
C PHE A 411 -14.43 23.85 -26.06
N ILE A 412 -15.23 23.69 -25.00
CA ILE A 412 -16.30 22.69 -24.96
C ILE A 412 -17.43 23.05 -25.94
N CYS A 413 -17.83 24.33 -26.01
CA CYS A 413 -18.80 24.76 -26.99
C CYS A 413 -18.34 24.48 -28.42
N GLN A 414 -17.08 24.73 -28.74
CA GLN A 414 -16.51 24.45 -30.05
C GLN A 414 -16.61 22.95 -30.40
N LYS A 415 -16.22 22.06 -29.47
CA LYS A 415 -16.35 20.61 -29.67
C LYS A 415 -17.81 20.18 -29.88
N LEU A 416 -18.72 20.72 -29.11
CA LEU A 416 -20.18 20.44 -29.28
C LEU A 416 -20.74 20.96 -30.61
N ILE A 417 -20.34 22.16 -31.04
CA ILE A 417 -20.76 22.69 -32.35
C ILE A 417 -20.21 21.80 -33.47
N ASN A 418 -18.93 21.38 -33.41
CA ASN A 418 -18.35 20.47 -34.39
C ASN A 418 -19.12 19.12 -34.45
N LYS A 419 -19.52 18.59 -33.31
CA LYS A 419 -20.27 17.30 -33.27
C LYS A 419 -21.69 17.41 -33.79
N PHE A 420 -22.42 18.54 -33.52
CA PHE A 420 -23.87 18.61 -33.73
C PHE A 420 -24.32 19.57 -34.83
N VAL A 421 -23.47 20.51 -35.25
CA VAL A 421 -23.86 21.57 -36.16
C VAL A 421 -23.06 21.56 -37.47
N SER A 422 -21.74 21.62 -37.41
CA SER A 422 -20.90 21.72 -38.60
C SER A 422 -19.43 21.45 -38.29
N ASP A 423 -18.75 20.78 -39.23
CA ASP A 423 -17.30 20.57 -39.20
C ASP A 423 -16.51 21.86 -39.52
N GLU A 424 -17.15 22.86 -40.14
CA GLU A 424 -16.56 24.16 -40.44
C GLU A 424 -17.22 25.24 -39.61
N ILE A 425 -16.54 25.76 -38.61
CA ILE A 425 -17.03 26.85 -37.76
C ILE A 425 -16.47 28.17 -38.30
N SER A 426 -17.37 29.02 -38.84
CA SER A 426 -17.00 30.40 -39.10
C SER A 426 -16.95 31.21 -37.81
N LEU A 427 -16.02 32.16 -37.69
CA LEU A 427 -15.89 33.05 -36.52
C LEU A 427 -17.17 33.83 -36.15
N GLN A 428 -18.20 33.79 -37.02
CA GLN A 428 -19.50 34.41 -36.78
C GLN A 428 -20.45 33.57 -35.90
N THR A 429 -20.11 32.32 -35.62
CA THR A 429 -20.94 31.38 -34.85
C THR A 429 -20.72 31.50 -33.34
N TYR A 430 -19.78 32.32 -32.90
CA TYR A 430 -19.38 32.50 -31.48
C TYR A 430 -20.17 33.60 -30.72
N HIS A 431 -21.15 34.27 -31.33
CA HIS A 431 -21.91 35.37 -30.71
C HIS A 431 -23.39 35.06 -30.47
#